data_e4d5df333a416240f6b21088bcc99f8c
#
_entry.id   e4d5df333a416240f6b21088bcc99f8c
#
_cell.length_a   1.000
_cell.length_b   1.000
_cell.length_c   1.000
_cell.angle_alpha   90.00
_cell.angle_beta   90.00
_cell.angle_gamma   90.00
#
_symmetry.space_group_name_H-M   'P 1'
#
loop_
_entity.id
_entity.type
_entity.pdbx_description
1 polymer ?
#
loop_
_entity_poly.entity_id
_entity_poly.type
_entity_poly.pdbx_seq_one_letter_code
_entity_poly.pdbx_strand_id
1 'polypeptide(L)'
;MKKINFIDIFCGAGGLSFSFKKRNHNLKLAVDIDPISIKTLKTNFPQSSKNIINEDIIKLIKQRKSDIFKNKIDLLMGGPPCQGFSTANRQNILNDPRNELYNYFLEFAKKINPKFILIENVVGIKTRANDILTK
;
A
#
# COMPACT_ATOMS: atom_id res chain seq x y z
N MET A 1 -10.19 18.41 14.53
CA MET A 1 -9.11 17.41 14.31
C MET A 1 -8.32 17.79 13.07
N LYS A 2 -6.99 17.76 13.13
CA LYS A 2 -6.14 18.14 11.97
C LYS A 2 -6.32 17.09 10.84
N LYS A 3 -6.56 17.55 9.60
CA LYS A 3 -6.60 16.67 8.42
C LYS A 3 -5.22 16.14 8.13
N ILE A 4 -5.11 14.85 7.83
CA ILE A 4 -3.88 14.20 7.40
C ILE A 4 -3.93 13.88 5.92
N ASN A 5 -2.77 13.91 5.27
CA ASN A 5 -2.58 13.45 3.92
C ASN A 5 -2.13 11.99 3.95
N PHE A 6 -2.86 11.10 3.29
CA PHE A 6 -2.52 9.69 3.29
C PHE A 6 -2.44 9.08 1.90
N ILE A 7 -1.65 8.03 1.79
CA ILE A 7 -1.48 7.19 0.60
C ILE A 7 -1.81 5.76 1.00
N ASP A 8 -2.52 5.05 0.11
CA ASP A 8 -2.88 3.62 0.27
C ASP A 8 -2.38 2.84 -0.95
N ILE A 9 -1.32 2.05 -0.79
CA ILE A 9 -0.79 1.19 -1.86
C ILE A 9 -1.13 -0.27 -1.56
N PHE A 10 -1.40 -1.05 -2.60
CA PHE A 10 -2.08 -2.35 -2.49
C PHE A 10 -3.45 -2.18 -1.82
N CYS A 11 -4.19 -1.14 -2.25
CA CYS A 11 -5.36 -0.66 -1.55
C CYS A 11 -6.59 -1.57 -1.69
N GLY A 12 -6.59 -2.48 -2.67
CA GLY A 12 -7.77 -3.28 -2.98
C GLY A 12 -9.02 -2.42 -3.17
N ALA A 13 -10.13 -2.85 -2.66
CA ALA A 13 -11.39 -2.10 -2.68
C ALA A 13 -11.46 -0.94 -1.64
N GLY A 14 -10.36 -0.71 -0.87
CA GLY A 14 -10.23 0.41 0.05
C GLY A 14 -10.60 0.13 1.50
N GLY A 15 -10.40 -1.10 1.97
CA GLY A 15 -10.73 -1.47 3.35
C GLY A 15 -10.06 -0.56 4.39
N LEU A 16 -8.77 -0.31 4.27
CA LEU A 16 -8.03 0.61 5.13
C LEU A 16 -8.46 2.07 4.90
N SER A 17 -8.55 2.48 3.64
CA SER A 17 -8.91 3.85 3.25
C SER A 17 -10.25 4.31 3.79
N PHE A 18 -11.22 3.39 3.96
CA PHE A 18 -12.58 3.71 4.35
C PHE A 18 -12.66 4.37 5.75
N SER A 19 -11.85 3.91 6.69
CA SER A 19 -11.78 4.48 8.04
C SER A 19 -11.31 5.95 8.04
N PHE A 20 -10.43 6.30 7.10
CA PHE A 20 -9.91 7.66 6.94
C PHE A 20 -10.89 8.58 6.20
N LYS A 21 -11.71 8.03 5.28
CA LYS A 21 -12.79 8.77 4.63
C LYS A 21 -13.81 9.32 5.63
N LYS A 22 -14.26 8.48 6.57
CA LYS A 22 -15.24 8.87 7.60
C LYS A 22 -14.78 10.08 8.43
N ARG A 23 -13.48 10.28 8.55
CA ARG A 23 -12.86 11.39 9.30
C ARG A 23 -12.44 12.56 8.41
N ASN A 24 -12.86 12.57 7.13
CA ASN A 24 -12.57 13.62 6.15
C ASN A 24 -11.08 13.92 5.98
N HIS A 25 -10.23 12.87 6.00
CA HIS A 25 -8.81 12.97 5.68
C HIS A 25 -8.58 13.00 4.17
N ASN A 26 -7.41 13.45 3.73
CA ASN A 26 -7.10 13.68 2.32
C ASN A 26 -6.40 12.46 1.70
N LEU A 27 -7.09 11.71 0.87
CA LEU A 27 -6.48 10.68 0.03
C LEU A 27 -5.66 11.36 -1.08
N LYS A 28 -4.34 11.18 -1.06
CA LYS A 28 -3.40 11.74 -2.05
C LYS A 28 -3.12 10.77 -3.18
N LEU A 29 -3.12 9.48 -2.89
CA LEU A 29 -2.95 8.42 -3.88
C LEU A 29 -3.54 7.13 -3.31
N ALA A 30 -4.24 6.36 -4.15
CA ALA A 30 -4.51 4.95 -3.93
C ALA A 30 -4.13 4.16 -5.17
N VAL A 31 -3.47 3.02 -5.00
CA VAL A 31 -2.95 2.19 -6.10
C VAL A 31 -3.25 0.73 -5.84
N ASP A 32 -3.78 0.08 -6.87
CA ASP A 32 -3.87 -1.38 -6.93
C ASP A 32 -3.79 -1.85 -8.37
N ILE A 33 -3.34 -3.07 -8.58
CA ILE A 33 -3.27 -3.70 -9.90
C ILE A 33 -4.63 -4.25 -10.35
N ASP A 34 -5.54 -4.55 -9.41
CA ASP A 34 -6.86 -5.11 -9.72
C ASP A 34 -7.86 -4.00 -10.15
N PRO A 35 -8.31 -4.02 -11.43
CA PRO A 35 -9.21 -3.01 -11.94
C PRO A 35 -10.61 -3.05 -11.29
N ILE A 36 -11.06 -4.22 -10.80
CA ILE A 36 -12.37 -4.37 -10.16
C ILE A 36 -12.35 -3.69 -8.79
N SER A 37 -11.32 -3.92 -8.02
CA SER A 37 -11.07 -3.26 -6.74
C SER A 37 -10.98 -1.75 -6.89
N ILE A 38 -10.24 -1.27 -7.88
CA ILE A 38 -10.12 0.16 -8.18
C ILE A 38 -11.45 0.79 -8.57
N LYS A 39 -12.27 0.10 -9.38
CA LYS A 39 -13.62 0.57 -9.71
C LYS A 39 -14.48 0.72 -8.45
N THR A 40 -14.45 -0.26 -7.57
CA THR A 40 -15.16 -0.23 -6.27
C THR A 40 -14.67 0.94 -5.41
N LEU A 41 -13.36 1.13 -5.31
CA LEU A 41 -12.77 2.21 -4.53
C LEU A 41 -13.17 3.59 -5.08
N LYS A 42 -13.15 3.79 -6.40
CA LYS A 42 -13.59 5.04 -7.04
C LYS A 42 -15.06 5.37 -6.75
N THR A 43 -15.93 4.36 -6.77
CA THR A 43 -17.33 4.52 -6.38
C THR A 43 -17.49 4.98 -4.94
N ASN A 44 -16.68 4.44 -4.04
CA ASN A 44 -16.67 4.82 -2.63
C ASN A 44 -16.00 6.17 -2.34
N PHE A 45 -15.12 6.64 -3.22
CA PHE A 45 -14.36 7.90 -3.06
C PHE A 45 -14.49 8.80 -4.29
N PRO A 46 -15.70 9.22 -4.68
CA PRO A 46 -15.91 9.95 -5.93
C PRO A 46 -15.13 11.28 -5.98
N GLN A 47 -15.01 11.97 -4.85
CA GLN A 47 -14.27 13.25 -4.75
C GLN A 47 -12.76 13.08 -4.92
N SER A 48 -12.23 11.89 -4.65
CA SER A 48 -10.80 11.56 -4.78
C SER A 48 -10.51 10.66 -5.99
N SER A 49 -11.47 10.44 -6.87
CA SER A 49 -11.37 9.47 -7.98
C SER A 49 -10.15 9.67 -8.86
N LYS A 50 -9.72 10.92 -9.08
CA LYS A 50 -8.50 11.25 -9.83
C LYS A 50 -7.20 10.78 -9.15
N ASN A 51 -7.23 10.57 -7.85
CA ASN A 51 -6.09 10.11 -7.05
C ASN A 51 -6.06 8.58 -6.91
N ILE A 52 -7.04 7.89 -7.49
CA ILE A 52 -7.17 6.43 -7.43
C ILE A 52 -6.80 5.87 -8.79
N ILE A 53 -5.71 5.13 -8.86
CA ILE A 53 -5.16 4.63 -10.12
C ILE A 53 -5.06 3.11 -10.14
N ASN A 54 -5.37 2.53 -11.30
CA ASN A 54 -5.12 1.13 -11.57
C ASN A 54 -3.74 1.01 -12.20
N GLU A 55 -2.76 0.60 -11.42
CA GLU A 55 -1.37 0.49 -11.88
C GLU A 55 -0.59 -0.52 -11.04
N ASP A 56 0.44 -1.09 -11.64
CA ASP A 56 1.46 -1.86 -10.95
C ASP A 56 2.37 -0.92 -10.15
N ILE A 57 2.53 -1.20 -8.85
CA ILE A 57 3.40 -0.41 -7.96
C ILE A 57 4.85 -0.36 -8.46
N ILE A 58 5.35 -1.43 -9.07
CA ILE A 58 6.71 -1.50 -9.61
C ILE A 58 6.87 -0.49 -10.76
N LYS A 59 5.88 -0.42 -11.66
CA LYS A 59 5.87 0.57 -12.73
C LYS A 59 5.79 1.99 -12.18
N LEU A 60 4.93 2.22 -11.20
CA LEU A 60 4.77 3.52 -10.57
C LEU A 60 6.09 4.01 -9.96
N ILE A 61 6.81 3.15 -9.25
CA ILE A 61 8.11 3.47 -8.64
C ILE A 61 9.16 3.80 -9.70
N LYS A 62 9.20 3.03 -10.79
CA LYS A 62 10.18 3.20 -11.87
C LYS A 62 9.93 4.45 -12.72
N GLN A 63 8.69 4.78 -12.99
CA GLN A 63 8.31 5.90 -13.86
C GLN A 63 8.56 7.29 -13.27
N ARG A 64 9.00 7.39 -11.99
CA ARG A 64 9.31 8.65 -11.31
C ARG A 64 8.26 9.75 -11.60
N LYS A 65 6.98 9.43 -11.60
CA LYS A 65 5.92 10.46 -11.68
C LYS A 65 6.03 11.35 -10.46
N SER A 66 6.81 12.41 -10.63
CA SER A 66 7.49 13.16 -9.59
C SER A 66 6.57 13.92 -8.64
N ASP A 67 5.34 14.21 -9.03
CA ASP A 67 4.47 15.09 -8.24
C ASP A 67 3.89 14.44 -7.00
N ILE A 68 3.76 13.09 -7.02
CA ILE A 68 3.32 12.34 -5.84
C ILE A 68 4.36 12.41 -4.73
N PHE A 69 5.66 12.36 -5.10
CA PHE A 69 6.78 12.38 -4.17
C PHE A 69 7.10 13.78 -3.61
N LYS A 70 6.53 14.84 -4.17
CA LYS A 70 6.70 16.22 -3.70
C LYS A 70 5.74 16.59 -2.56
N ASN A 71 4.68 15.82 -2.36
CA ASN A 71 3.69 16.12 -1.34
C ASN A 71 4.16 15.66 0.05
N LYS A 72 3.91 16.48 1.05
CA LYS A 72 4.09 16.05 2.45
C LYS A 72 3.01 15.03 2.80
N ILE A 73 3.42 13.80 3.02
CA ILE A 73 2.56 12.68 3.38
C ILE A 73 2.67 12.42 4.87
N ASP A 74 1.54 12.35 5.55
CA ASP A 74 1.50 12.05 6.98
C ASP A 74 1.45 10.54 7.22
N LEU A 75 0.73 9.78 6.37
CA LEU A 75 0.55 8.35 6.53
C LEU A 75 0.69 7.63 5.19
N LEU A 76 1.56 6.63 5.14
CA LEU A 76 1.53 5.57 4.13
C LEU A 76 0.88 4.34 4.74
N MET A 77 -0.08 3.77 4.04
CA MET A 77 -0.67 2.49 4.43
C MET A 77 -0.79 1.54 3.25
N GLY A 78 -0.95 0.24 3.55
CA GLY A 78 -1.20 -0.78 2.55
C GLY A 78 -1.08 -2.19 3.11
N GLY A 79 -1.60 -3.14 2.32
CA GLY A 79 -1.54 -4.57 2.59
C GLY A 79 -0.80 -5.30 1.46
N PRO A 80 0.55 -5.22 1.40
CA PRO A 80 1.29 -5.95 0.38
C PRO A 80 1.02 -7.45 0.52
N PRO A 81 0.74 -8.17 -0.61
CA PRO A 81 0.43 -9.60 -0.54
C PRO A 81 1.60 -10.39 0.02
N CYS A 82 1.31 -11.20 1.05
CA CYS A 82 2.26 -12.05 1.76
C CYS A 82 1.93 -13.54 1.63
N GLN A 83 1.62 -13.99 0.43
CA GLN A 83 1.23 -15.40 0.22
C GLN A 83 2.37 -16.39 0.49
N GLY A 84 3.63 -15.99 0.35
CA GLY A 84 4.78 -16.78 0.76
C GLY A 84 4.91 -16.99 2.27
N PHE A 85 4.34 -16.10 3.09
CA PHE A 85 4.37 -16.18 4.54
C PHE A 85 3.11 -16.79 5.16
N SER A 86 2.09 -17.11 4.33
CA SER A 86 0.87 -17.77 4.80
C SER A 86 1.17 -19.20 5.24
N THR A 87 0.62 -19.59 6.39
CA THR A 87 0.72 -20.97 6.94
C THR A 87 0.09 -22.04 6.04
N ALA A 88 -0.76 -21.63 5.09
CA ALA A 88 -1.41 -22.53 4.15
C ALA A 88 -0.49 -23.02 3.00
N ASN A 89 0.63 -22.32 2.74
CA ASN A 89 1.54 -22.64 1.64
C ASN A 89 2.91 -23.08 2.19
N ARG A 90 3.09 -24.39 2.43
CA ARG A 90 4.29 -24.94 3.07
C ARG A 90 5.48 -25.19 2.12
N GLN A 91 5.34 -25.08 0.82
CA GLN A 91 6.29 -25.71 -0.11
C GLN A 91 7.28 -24.79 -0.86
N ASN A 92 7.17 -23.45 -0.87
CA ASN A 92 8.19 -22.62 -1.59
C ASN A 92 8.25 -21.18 -1.05
N ILE A 93 8.60 -21.01 0.21
CA ILE A 93 8.55 -19.70 0.90
C ILE A 93 9.66 -18.74 0.43
N LEU A 94 10.85 -19.24 0.13
CA LEU A 94 12.02 -18.39 -0.13
C LEU A 94 12.08 -17.78 -1.53
N ASN A 95 11.43 -18.39 -2.52
CA ASN A 95 11.50 -17.97 -3.93
C ASN A 95 10.16 -17.44 -4.49
N ASP A 96 9.20 -17.09 -3.64
CA ASP A 96 7.93 -16.54 -4.12
C ASP A 96 8.14 -15.07 -4.52
N PRO A 97 7.96 -14.70 -5.81
CA PRO A 97 8.16 -13.32 -6.28
C PRO A 97 7.24 -12.30 -5.59
N ARG A 98 6.18 -12.77 -4.93
CA ARG A 98 5.27 -11.92 -4.16
C ARG A 98 5.89 -11.41 -2.86
N ASN A 99 6.96 -12.06 -2.36
CA ASN A 99 7.73 -11.53 -1.23
C ASN A 99 8.49 -10.25 -1.61
N GLU A 100 8.77 -10.05 -2.91
CA GLU A 100 9.37 -8.82 -3.41
C GLU A 100 8.42 -7.61 -3.28
N LEU A 101 7.10 -7.82 -3.29
CA LEU A 101 6.13 -6.72 -3.19
C LEU A 101 6.22 -5.99 -1.84
N TYR A 102 6.63 -6.69 -0.79
CA TYR A 102 6.93 -6.05 0.49
C TYR A 102 8.15 -5.11 0.38
N ASN A 103 9.18 -5.53 -0.35
CA ASN A 103 10.36 -4.68 -0.58
C ASN A 103 10.00 -3.44 -1.40
N TYR A 104 9.12 -3.55 -2.40
CA TYR A 104 8.61 -2.40 -3.15
C TYR A 104 7.77 -1.46 -2.26
N PHE A 105 7.01 -2.00 -1.30
CA PHE A 105 6.34 -1.16 -0.31
C PHE A 105 7.34 -0.32 0.48
N LEU A 106 8.42 -0.94 0.98
CA LEU A 106 9.48 -0.25 1.72
C LEU A 106 10.24 0.75 0.83
N GLU A 107 10.52 0.40 -0.43
CA GLU A 107 11.14 1.33 -1.38
C GLU A 107 10.26 2.56 -1.62
N PHE A 108 8.96 2.36 -1.78
CA PHE A 108 8.01 3.45 -1.92
C PHE A 108 7.98 4.32 -0.66
N ALA A 109 7.97 3.70 0.53
CA ALA A 109 8.03 4.40 1.80
C ALA A 109 9.28 5.28 1.92
N LYS A 110 10.46 4.75 1.55
CA LYS A 110 11.71 5.54 1.53
C LYS A 110 11.64 6.75 0.60
N LYS A 111 10.98 6.61 -0.57
CA LYS A 111 10.85 7.71 -1.55
C LYS A 111 9.92 8.83 -1.08
N ILE A 112 8.82 8.50 -0.41
CA ILE A 112 7.83 9.51 0.04
C ILE A 112 8.10 10.04 1.44
N ASN A 113 8.93 9.35 2.23
CA ASN A 113 9.31 9.70 3.60
C ASN A 113 8.12 10.12 4.48
N PRO A 114 7.11 9.24 4.70
CA PRO A 114 5.91 9.56 5.45
C PRO A 114 6.24 9.67 6.94
N LYS A 115 5.39 10.36 7.72
CA LYS A 115 5.55 10.42 9.18
C LYS A 115 5.23 9.10 9.86
N PHE A 116 4.23 8.37 9.33
CA PHE A 116 3.76 7.10 9.85
C PHE A 116 3.57 6.10 8.72
N ILE A 117 3.81 4.84 9.05
CA ILE A 117 3.56 3.70 8.16
C ILE A 117 2.61 2.74 8.87
N LEU A 118 1.56 2.32 8.16
CA LEU A 118 0.61 1.30 8.60
C LEU A 118 0.61 0.15 7.57
N ILE A 119 1.10 -1.01 7.97
CA ILE A 119 1.10 -2.22 7.14
C ILE A 119 0.10 -3.21 7.72
N GLU A 120 -0.90 -3.58 6.91
CA GLU A 120 -1.76 -4.72 7.19
C GLU A 120 -1.10 -5.98 6.67
N ASN A 121 -1.03 -7.02 7.50
CA ASN A 121 -0.46 -8.27 7.06
C ASN A 121 -0.89 -9.46 7.95
N VAL A 122 -0.67 -10.68 7.44
CA VAL A 122 -0.94 -11.92 8.18
C VAL A 122 0.04 -12.14 9.33
N VAL A 123 -0.43 -12.76 10.42
CA VAL A 123 0.36 -13.00 11.65
C VAL A 123 1.69 -13.71 11.37
N GLY A 124 1.74 -14.56 10.32
CA GLY A 124 2.95 -15.30 9.93
C GLY A 124 4.17 -14.42 9.58
N ILE A 125 3.97 -13.13 9.30
CA ILE A 125 5.08 -12.22 9.00
C ILE A 125 5.96 -11.97 10.24
N LYS A 126 5.36 -11.92 11.45
CA LYS A 126 6.12 -11.72 12.70
C LYS A 126 7.07 -12.86 13.04
N THR A 127 6.70 -14.08 12.66
CA THR A 127 7.48 -15.27 13.02
C THR A 127 8.51 -15.68 11.98
N ARG A 128 8.33 -15.23 10.72
CA ARG A 128 9.17 -15.65 9.59
C ARG A 128 9.94 -14.51 8.92
N ALA A 129 9.60 -13.27 9.21
CA ALA A 129 10.26 -12.09 8.64
C ALA A 129 11.18 -11.38 9.64
N ASN A 130 11.46 -11.97 10.80
CA ASN A 130 12.43 -11.37 11.75
C ASN A 130 13.75 -11.02 11.07
N ASP A 131 14.22 -11.83 10.13
CA ASP A 131 15.47 -11.59 9.38
C ASP A 131 15.35 -10.46 8.34
N ILE A 132 14.12 -10.09 7.93
CA ILE A 132 13.88 -9.03 6.95
C ILE A 132 13.59 -7.70 7.64
N LEU A 133 12.99 -7.73 8.83
CA LEU A 133 12.58 -6.53 9.58
C LEU A 133 13.68 -5.98 10.49
N THR A 134 14.75 -6.75 10.73
CA THR A 134 15.88 -6.37 11.61
C THR A 134 17.12 -5.89 10.86
N LYS A 135 17.06 -5.78 9.54
CA LYS A 135 18.07 -5.15 8.68
C LYS A 135 17.57 -3.80 8.18
#